data_015a08e7ab47e7cb43e888809f3c1adc
#
_entry.id   015a08e7ab47e7cb43e888809f3c1adc
#
_cell.length_a   1.000
_cell.length_b   1.000
_cell.length_c   1.000
_cell.angle_alpha   90.00
_cell.angle_beta   90.00
_cell.angle_gamma   90.00
#
_symmetry.space_group_name_H-M   'P 1'
#
loop_
_entity.id
_entity.type
_entity.pdbx_description
1 polymer ?
#
loop_
_entity_poly.entity_id
_entity_poly.type
_entity_poly.pdbx_seq_one_letter_code
_entity_poly.pdbx_strand_id
1 'polypeptide(L)'
;VPRSEIEGDMGDPTMGTQARLMSQAMRKLSGAINQTRTAVVFTNQLRHKIGVMFGNPETTSGGNALKFYASVRLDIRRIQSIKEGAEITGNRVRVRVVKNKVAAPFRTAEFDIMYNEGISKIGDVLDLAVEMDIIDKRGSWYSYGDVRLGQGRENSKEFLRQNEELELEIEKAVTEQAQVKKPVAPWSDVEEDDYEDDVDEDAQEDEE
;
A
#
# COMPACT_ATOMS: atom_id res chain seq x y z
N VAL A 1 -11.89 20.77 -5.70
CA VAL A 1 -12.86 21.46 -4.82
C VAL A 1 -14.01 21.92 -5.71
N PRO A 2 -15.26 21.67 -5.36
CA PRO A 2 -16.42 22.16 -6.12
C PRO A 2 -16.45 23.68 -6.19
N ARG A 3 -16.93 24.23 -7.30
CA ARG A 3 -16.99 25.68 -7.50
C ARG A 3 -17.87 26.38 -6.45
N SER A 4 -18.94 25.72 -6.03
CA SER A 4 -19.82 26.18 -4.95
C SER A 4 -19.14 26.28 -3.57
N GLU A 5 -18.08 25.51 -3.32
CA GLU A 5 -17.27 25.63 -2.09
C GLU A 5 -16.25 26.77 -2.15
N ILE A 6 -15.86 27.19 -3.38
CA ILE A 6 -14.91 28.29 -3.58
C ILE A 6 -15.64 29.64 -3.58
N GLU A 7 -16.82 29.69 -4.17
CA GLU A 7 -17.63 30.91 -4.40
C GLU A 7 -18.71 31.10 -3.32
N GLY A 8 -18.97 30.10 -2.46
CA GLY A 8 -19.97 30.16 -1.38
C GLY A 8 -19.48 30.94 -0.15
N ASP A 9 -20.39 31.40 0.68
CA ASP A 9 -20.08 32.10 1.92
C ASP A 9 -19.51 31.13 2.98
N MET A 10 -18.66 31.69 3.87
CA MET A 10 -18.13 30.91 5.00
C MET A 10 -19.28 30.51 5.94
N GLY A 11 -19.59 29.21 5.95
CA GLY A 11 -20.67 28.65 6.78
C GLY A 11 -21.77 27.97 5.99
N ASP A 12 -21.78 28.05 4.65
CA ASP A 12 -22.71 27.30 3.83
C ASP A 12 -22.51 25.78 3.99
N PRO A 13 -23.60 25.00 4.15
CA PRO A 13 -23.51 23.58 4.29
C PRO A 13 -23.06 22.93 2.99
N THR A 14 -21.79 22.54 2.92
CA THR A 14 -21.18 21.87 1.75
C THR A 14 -21.21 20.35 1.85
N MET A 15 -22.05 19.79 2.71
CA MET A 15 -22.15 18.35 2.94
C MET A 15 -22.48 17.60 1.65
N GLY A 16 -21.64 16.61 1.32
CA GLY A 16 -21.87 15.73 0.17
C GLY A 16 -21.49 16.27 -1.20
N THR A 17 -21.14 17.55 -1.37
CA THR A 17 -20.78 18.12 -2.69
C THR A 17 -19.58 17.43 -3.32
N GLN A 18 -18.55 17.11 -2.55
CA GLN A 18 -17.39 16.35 -3.04
C GLN A 18 -17.77 14.92 -3.44
N ALA A 19 -18.65 14.25 -2.70
CA ALA A 19 -19.11 12.91 -3.01
C ALA A 19 -19.93 12.87 -4.31
N ARG A 20 -20.83 13.85 -4.50
CA ARG A 20 -21.62 14.00 -5.75
C ARG A 20 -20.71 14.28 -6.95
N LEU A 21 -19.75 15.19 -6.80
CA LEU A 21 -18.75 15.48 -7.84
C LEU A 21 -17.94 14.25 -8.20
N MET A 22 -17.46 13.49 -7.21
CA MET A 22 -16.70 12.27 -7.43
C MET A 22 -17.53 11.20 -8.14
N SER A 23 -18.77 11.00 -7.75
CA SER A 23 -19.69 10.06 -8.39
C SER A 23 -19.96 10.44 -9.87
N GLN A 24 -20.12 11.72 -10.15
CA GLN A 24 -20.27 12.21 -11.52
C GLN A 24 -19.00 12.05 -12.34
N ALA A 25 -17.83 12.36 -11.75
CA ALA A 25 -16.54 12.21 -12.38
C ALA A 25 -16.25 10.74 -12.75
N MET A 26 -16.50 9.80 -11.83
CA MET A 26 -16.29 8.38 -12.08
C MET A 26 -17.14 7.86 -13.24
N ARG A 27 -18.41 8.26 -13.33
CA ARG A 27 -19.27 7.89 -14.46
C ARG A 27 -18.74 8.40 -15.80
N LYS A 28 -18.21 9.63 -15.85
CA LYS A 28 -17.64 10.20 -17.08
C LYS A 28 -16.29 9.59 -17.43
N LEU A 29 -15.42 9.42 -16.43
CA LEU A 29 -14.06 8.90 -16.62
C LEU A 29 -14.05 7.43 -17.02
N SER A 30 -14.95 6.60 -16.49
CA SER A 30 -14.94 5.17 -16.77
C SER A 30 -15.04 4.84 -18.26
N GLY A 31 -15.88 5.58 -19.01
CA GLY A 31 -15.97 5.44 -20.46
C GLY A 31 -14.70 5.83 -21.19
N ALA A 32 -14.12 6.98 -20.84
CA ALA A 32 -12.88 7.47 -21.45
C ALA A 32 -11.69 6.58 -21.13
N ILE A 33 -11.55 6.13 -19.89
CA ILE A 33 -10.50 5.21 -19.42
C ILE A 33 -10.55 3.89 -20.21
N ASN A 34 -11.74 3.33 -20.40
CA ASN A 34 -11.92 2.10 -21.15
C ASN A 34 -11.54 2.26 -22.64
N GLN A 35 -11.96 3.36 -23.26
CA GLN A 35 -11.64 3.64 -24.66
C GLN A 35 -10.14 3.85 -24.90
N THR A 36 -9.49 4.59 -24.00
CA THR A 36 -8.06 4.92 -24.12
C THR A 36 -7.14 3.83 -23.57
N ARG A 37 -7.67 2.79 -22.91
CA ARG A 37 -6.91 1.75 -22.23
C ARG A 37 -5.86 2.32 -21.26
N THR A 38 -6.22 3.39 -20.56
CA THR A 38 -5.34 4.11 -19.65
C THR A 38 -5.49 3.55 -18.23
N ALA A 39 -4.37 3.34 -17.53
CA ALA A 39 -4.38 3.10 -16.10
C ALA A 39 -4.52 4.43 -15.35
N VAL A 40 -5.45 4.50 -14.39
CA VAL A 40 -5.66 5.69 -13.56
C VAL A 40 -5.43 5.32 -12.10
N VAL A 41 -4.56 6.07 -11.43
CA VAL A 41 -4.24 5.90 -10.01
C VAL A 41 -4.78 7.11 -9.24
N PHE A 42 -5.62 6.85 -8.25
CA PHE A 42 -6.13 7.87 -7.33
C PHE A 42 -5.37 7.76 -6.01
N THR A 43 -4.80 8.87 -5.56
CA THR A 43 -4.29 9.01 -4.19
C THR A 43 -5.34 9.69 -3.32
N ASN A 44 -5.59 9.15 -2.14
CA ASN A 44 -6.57 9.70 -1.21
C ASN A 44 -6.03 9.71 0.22
N GLN A 45 -6.55 10.60 1.04
CA GLN A 45 -6.21 10.68 2.46
C GLN A 45 -7.28 9.98 3.29
N LEU A 46 -6.82 9.34 4.39
CA LEU A 46 -7.70 8.83 5.41
C LEU A 46 -8.22 9.97 6.30
N ARG A 47 -9.47 9.86 6.68
CA ARG A 47 -10.16 10.74 7.62
C ARG A 47 -10.82 9.88 8.68
N HIS A 48 -11.12 10.45 9.83
CA HIS A 48 -11.87 9.77 10.87
C HIS A 48 -13.29 10.34 10.93
N LYS A 49 -14.28 9.46 10.88
CA LYS A 49 -15.68 9.83 11.14
C LYS A 49 -15.82 10.16 12.62
N ILE A 50 -16.42 11.31 12.92
CA ILE A 50 -16.72 11.72 14.30
C ILE A 50 -17.98 10.97 14.78
N GLY A 51 -17.95 10.46 16.02
CA GLY A 51 -19.12 9.82 16.64
C GLY A 51 -19.24 8.32 16.41
N VAL A 52 -18.31 7.67 15.70
CA VAL A 52 -18.29 6.21 15.57
C VAL A 52 -17.73 5.60 16.86
N MET A 53 -18.60 4.95 17.65
CA MET A 53 -18.21 4.29 18.91
C MET A 53 -17.76 2.83 18.71
N PHE A 54 -18.22 2.18 17.66
CA PHE A 54 -17.91 0.78 17.32
C PHE A 54 -17.53 0.67 15.82
N GLY A 55 -16.67 -0.31 15.49
CA GLY A 55 -16.17 -0.51 14.13
C GLY A 55 -15.04 0.44 13.74
N ASN A 56 -14.66 0.43 12.46
CA ASN A 56 -13.54 1.23 11.94
C ASN A 56 -13.97 2.67 11.61
N PRO A 57 -13.49 3.69 12.34
CA PRO A 57 -13.84 5.09 12.08
C PRO A 57 -13.16 5.66 10.83
N GLU A 58 -12.25 4.94 10.20
CA GLU A 58 -11.49 5.44 9.06
C GLU A 58 -12.32 5.48 7.79
N THR A 59 -12.31 6.60 7.13
CA THR A 59 -12.98 6.82 5.84
C THR A 59 -12.09 7.62 4.91
N THR A 60 -12.45 7.66 3.64
CA THR A 60 -11.75 8.46 2.62
C THR A 60 -12.62 9.66 2.22
N SER A 61 -11.98 10.77 1.83
CA SER A 61 -12.70 11.91 1.28
C SER A 61 -13.30 11.57 -0.09
N GLY A 62 -14.41 12.22 -0.46
CA GLY A 62 -15.05 12.06 -1.77
C GLY A 62 -16.12 10.96 -1.84
N GLY A 63 -16.59 10.46 -0.70
CA GLY A 63 -17.68 9.47 -0.62
C GLY A 63 -17.26 8.06 -1.07
N ASN A 64 -18.27 7.24 -1.34
CA ASN A 64 -18.05 5.81 -1.63
C ASN A 64 -17.79 5.50 -3.12
N ALA A 65 -17.95 6.46 -4.03
CA ALA A 65 -17.82 6.22 -5.47
C ALA A 65 -16.48 5.54 -5.84
N LEU A 66 -15.34 6.02 -5.32
CA LEU A 66 -14.04 5.41 -5.58
C LEU A 66 -13.94 3.96 -5.07
N LYS A 67 -14.56 3.64 -3.94
CA LYS A 67 -14.57 2.27 -3.41
C LYS A 67 -15.22 1.29 -4.39
N PHE A 68 -16.32 1.68 -5.05
CA PHE A 68 -17.05 0.85 -6.01
C PHE A 68 -16.34 0.76 -7.37
N TYR A 69 -15.90 1.89 -7.91
CA TYR A 69 -15.27 1.94 -9.24
C TYR A 69 -13.87 1.33 -9.27
N ALA A 70 -13.11 1.43 -8.19
CA ALA A 70 -11.74 0.90 -8.16
C ALA A 70 -11.68 -0.61 -8.41
N SER A 71 -10.78 -1.05 -9.29
CA SER A 71 -10.44 -2.45 -9.50
C SER A 71 -9.49 -2.97 -8.43
N VAL A 72 -8.57 -2.13 -7.98
CA VAL A 72 -7.60 -2.43 -6.91
C VAL A 72 -7.64 -1.29 -5.90
N ARG A 73 -7.62 -1.62 -4.61
CA ARG A 73 -7.46 -0.66 -3.51
C ARG A 73 -6.29 -1.09 -2.64
N LEU A 74 -5.42 -0.17 -2.37
CA LEU A 74 -4.23 -0.36 -1.54
C LEU A 74 -4.34 0.56 -0.31
N ASP A 75 -4.14 0.00 0.87
CA ASP A 75 -3.93 0.75 2.10
C ASP A 75 -2.42 0.82 2.37
N ILE A 76 -1.90 2.04 2.49
CA ILE A 76 -0.46 2.30 2.66
C ILE A 76 -0.25 2.93 4.03
N ARG A 77 0.52 2.27 4.89
CA ARG A 77 0.81 2.71 6.26
C ARG A 77 2.30 2.76 6.53
N ARG A 78 2.74 3.84 7.17
CA ARG A 78 4.07 3.88 7.77
C ARG A 78 4.07 3.05 9.04
N ILE A 79 4.98 2.07 9.12
CA ILE A 79 5.14 1.22 10.30
C ILE A 79 6.20 1.81 11.24
N GLN A 80 7.35 2.18 10.67
CA GLN A 80 8.52 2.60 11.43
C GLN A 80 9.32 3.65 10.66
N SER A 81 10.02 4.52 11.38
CA SER A 81 11.03 5.40 10.80
C SER A 81 12.38 4.71 10.81
N ILE A 82 13.09 4.76 9.69
CA ILE A 82 14.46 4.26 9.54
C ILE A 82 15.40 5.39 9.95
N LYS A 83 16.33 5.07 10.82
CA LYS A 83 17.29 6.04 11.36
C LYS A 83 18.70 5.57 11.09
N GLU A 84 19.54 6.52 10.74
CA GLU A 84 21.00 6.37 10.68
C GLU A 84 21.61 7.33 11.70
N GLY A 85 22.11 6.77 12.80
CA GLY A 85 22.49 7.58 13.95
C GLY A 85 21.32 8.37 14.55
N ALA A 86 21.39 9.69 14.50
CA ALA A 86 20.34 10.59 14.99
C ALA A 86 19.36 11.04 13.90
N GLU A 87 19.68 10.84 12.63
CA GLU A 87 18.87 11.30 11.49
C GLU A 87 17.86 10.25 11.04
N ILE A 88 16.69 10.71 10.59
CA ILE A 88 15.68 9.87 9.96
C ILE A 88 15.95 9.88 8.45
N THR A 89 16.38 8.74 7.91
CA THR A 89 16.76 8.58 6.50
C THR A 89 15.65 7.99 5.65
N GLY A 90 14.61 7.42 6.26
CA GLY A 90 13.51 6.81 5.54
C GLY A 90 12.39 6.31 6.43
N ASN A 91 11.45 5.63 5.82
CA ASN A 91 10.33 4.98 6.51
C ASN A 91 10.14 3.57 5.99
N ARG A 92 9.92 2.62 6.91
CA ARG A 92 9.35 1.32 6.57
C ARG A 92 7.85 1.45 6.41
N VAL A 93 7.34 0.93 5.32
CA VAL A 93 5.96 1.07 4.89
C VAL A 93 5.35 -0.30 4.68
N ARG A 94 4.10 -0.46 5.12
CA ARG A 94 3.26 -1.61 4.83
C ARG A 94 2.20 -1.23 3.82
N VAL A 95 2.05 -2.02 2.77
CA VAL A 95 0.99 -1.91 1.78
C VAL A 95 0.10 -3.15 1.88
N ARG A 96 -1.17 -2.96 2.15
CA ARG A 96 -2.18 -4.03 2.17
C ARG A 96 -3.12 -3.88 0.97
N VAL A 97 -3.34 -4.96 0.27
CA VAL A 97 -4.32 -5.02 -0.83
C VAL A 97 -5.70 -5.27 -0.24
N VAL A 98 -6.48 -4.21 -0.01
CA VAL A 98 -7.81 -4.31 0.61
C VAL A 98 -8.93 -4.70 -0.36
N LYS A 99 -8.72 -4.48 -1.66
CA LYS A 99 -9.63 -4.91 -2.72
C LYS A 99 -8.83 -5.23 -3.98
N ASN A 100 -9.17 -6.33 -4.62
CA ASN A 100 -8.59 -6.69 -5.91
C ASN A 100 -9.61 -7.48 -6.74
N LYS A 101 -9.94 -6.97 -7.94
CA LYS A 101 -10.85 -7.63 -8.89
C LYS A 101 -10.13 -8.47 -9.93
N VAL A 102 -8.80 -8.38 -10.01
CA VAL A 102 -7.99 -9.04 -11.06
C VAL A 102 -7.07 -10.14 -10.51
N ALA A 103 -6.91 -10.21 -9.19
CA ALA A 103 -6.13 -11.25 -8.51
C ALA A 103 -6.64 -11.42 -7.06
N ALA A 104 -6.06 -12.38 -6.31
CA ALA A 104 -6.40 -12.58 -4.90
C ALA A 104 -6.11 -11.31 -4.05
N PRO A 105 -7.09 -10.81 -3.29
CA PRO A 105 -6.91 -9.67 -2.38
C PRO A 105 -6.20 -10.08 -1.08
N PHE A 106 -6.09 -9.15 -0.14
CA PHE A 106 -5.59 -9.31 1.23
C PHE A 106 -4.12 -9.67 1.37
N ARG A 107 -3.34 -9.50 0.31
CA ARG A 107 -1.88 -9.61 0.39
C ARG A 107 -1.28 -8.37 1.01
N THR A 108 -0.22 -8.58 1.76
CA THR A 108 0.56 -7.50 2.39
C THR A 108 2.00 -7.55 1.88
N ALA A 109 2.56 -6.39 1.62
CA ALA A 109 3.97 -6.21 1.33
C ALA A 109 4.54 -5.12 2.24
N GLU A 110 5.76 -5.32 2.71
CA GLU A 110 6.50 -4.34 3.50
C GLU A 110 7.82 -4.02 2.80
N PHE A 111 8.14 -2.73 2.70
CA PHE A 111 9.36 -2.26 2.10
C PHE A 111 9.79 -0.91 2.67
N ASP A 112 11.04 -0.54 2.40
CA ASP A 112 11.60 0.72 2.85
C ASP A 112 11.47 1.78 1.76
N ILE A 113 11.05 2.98 2.15
CA ILE A 113 11.12 4.18 1.32
C ILE A 113 12.20 5.08 1.92
N MET A 114 13.31 5.20 1.21
CA MET A 114 14.42 6.06 1.60
C MET A 114 14.19 7.48 1.05
N TYR A 115 14.53 8.48 1.86
CA TYR A 115 14.43 9.86 1.41
C TYR A 115 15.43 10.12 0.27
N ASN A 116 15.00 10.83 -0.74
CA ASN A 116 15.74 11.15 -1.97
C ASN A 116 16.06 9.96 -2.92
N GLU A 117 15.89 8.70 -2.48
CA GLU A 117 16.14 7.51 -3.30
C GLU A 117 14.83 6.82 -3.74
N GLY A 118 13.78 6.88 -2.90
CA GLY A 118 12.53 6.15 -3.13
C GLY A 118 12.56 4.75 -2.53
N ILE A 119 11.93 3.76 -3.20
CA ILE A 119 11.84 2.38 -2.70
C ILE A 119 13.23 1.73 -2.73
N SER A 120 13.65 1.17 -1.59
CA SER A 120 14.94 0.48 -1.45
C SER A 120 14.88 -0.93 -2.02
N LYS A 121 15.20 -1.08 -3.31
CA LYS A 121 15.23 -2.39 -3.99
C LYS A 121 16.17 -3.37 -3.29
N ILE A 122 17.38 -2.94 -2.95
CA ILE A 122 18.40 -3.78 -2.26
C ILE A 122 17.87 -4.25 -0.89
N GLY A 123 17.16 -3.37 -0.18
CA GLY A 123 16.53 -3.74 1.10
C GLY A 123 15.48 -4.83 0.94
N ASP A 124 14.66 -4.74 -0.10
CA ASP A 124 13.64 -5.73 -0.44
C ASP A 124 14.28 -7.08 -0.82
N VAL A 125 15.28 -7.06 -1.70
CA VAL A 125 16.00 -8.27 -2.12
C VAL A 125 16.62 -8.96 -0.90
N LEU A 126 17.27 -8.20 -0.01
CA LEU A 126 17.88 -8.74 1.21
C LEU A 126 16.83 -9.38 2.14
N ASP A 127 15.71 -8.68 2.39
CA ASP A 127 14.67 -9.17 3.29
C ASP A 127 14.01 -10.45 2.73
N LEU A 128 13.68 -10.46 1.43
CA LEU A 128 13.10 -11.62 0.75
C LEU A 128 14.10 -12.79 0.68
N ALA A 129 15.37 -12.52 0.42
CA ALA A 129 16.39 -13.56 0.38
C ALA A 129 16.58 -14.24 1.76
N VAL A 130 16.42 -13.48 2.84
CA VAL A 130 16.42 -14.05 4.21
C VAL A 130 15.16 -14.87 4.46
N GLU A 131 13.97 -14.36 4.06
CA GLU A 131 12.70 -15.07 4.22
C GLU A 131 12.65 -16.38 3.43
N MET A 132 13.36 -16.43 2.31
CA MET A 132 13.45 -17.61 1.43
C MET A 132 14.62 -18.55 1.75
N ASP A 133 15.36 -18.29 2.83
CA ASP A 133 16.56 -19.04 3.21
C ASP A 133 17.69 -19.06 2.14
N ILE A 134 17.70 -18.06 1.26
CA ILE A 134 18.78 -17.84 0.28
C ILE A 134 19.98 -17.18 0.97
N ILE A 135 19.70 -16.23 1.88
CA ILE A 135 20.68 -15.60 2.75
C ILE A 135 20.51 -16.14 4.16
N ASP A 136 21.58 -16.67 4.72
CA ASP A 136 21.63 -17.09 6.12
C ASP A 136 21.71 -15.88 7.05
N LYS A 137 20.80 -15.82 8.03
CA LYS A 137 20.83 -14.83 9.11
C LYS A 137 21.07 -15.53 10.44
N ARG A 138 22.24 -15.30 11.04
CA ARG A 138 22.60 -15.84 12.36
C ARG A 138 22.83 -14.69 13.35
N GLY A 139 21.86 -14.47 14.21
CA GLY A 139 21.83 -13.29 15.08
C GLY A 139 21.81 -11.99 14.27
N SER A 140 22.84 -11.18 14.38
CA SER A 140 22.98 -9.93 13.59
C SER A 140 23.78 -10.10 12.29
N TRP A 141 24.33 -11.29 12.01
CA TRP A 141 25.18 -11.54 10.84
C TRP A 141 24.39 -12.09 9.67
N TYR A 142 24.70 -11.57 8.48
CA TYR A 142 24.14 -12.01 7.20
C TYR A 142 25.24 -12.64 6.36
N SER A 143 24.96 -13.78 5.72
CA SER A 143 25.89 -14.46 4.84
C SER A 143 25.16 -15.12 3.66
N TYR A 144 25.83 -15.12 2.51
CA TYR A 144 25.37 -15.81 1.30
C TYR A 144 26.43 -16.87 0.94
N GLY A 145 26.10 -18.14 1.13
CA GLY A 145 27.09 -19.20 1.06
C GLY A 145 28.26 -18.94 1.99
N ASP A 146 29.47 -18.89 1.44
CA ASP A 146 30.70 -18.59 2.19
C ASP A 146 31.00 -17.09 2.32
N VAL A 147 30.23 -16.24 1.64
CA VAL A 147 30.46 -14.79 1.63
C VAL A 147 29.71 -14.13 2.80
N ARG A 148 30.45 -13.42 3.64
CA ARG A 148 29.92 -12.64 4.73
C ARG A 148 29.49 -11.26 4.22
N LEU A 149 28.17 -10.97 4.25
CA LEU A 149 27.63 -9.70 3.76
C LEU A 149 27.82 -8.55 4.77
N GLY A 150 27.67 -8.84 6.07
CA GLY A 150 27.87 -7.83 7.10
C GLY A 150 27.16 -8.13 8.41
N GLN A 151 27.44 -7.28 9.40
CA GLN A 151 26.73 -7.29 10.68
C GLN A 151 25.64 -6.21 10.66
N GLY A 152 24.40 -6.63 10.77
CA GLY A 152 23.23 -5.77 10.68
C GLY A 152 22.75 -5.55 9.23
N ARG A 153 21.48 -5.18 9.13
CA ARG A 153 20.79 -5.04 7.85
C ARG A 153 21.39 -3.93 6.97
N GLU A 154 21.71 -2.78 7.56
CA GLU A 154 22.23 -1.64 6.80
C GLU A 154 23.63 -1.91 6.24
N ASN A 155 24.51 -2.52 7.03
CA ASN A 155 25.84 -2.89 6.54
C ASN A 155 25.77 -3.94 5.42
N SER A 156 24.82 -4.86 5.50
CA SER A 156 24.61 -5.87 4.45
C SER A 156 24.05 -5.25 3.17
N LYS A 157 23.17 -4.27 3.28
CA LYS A 157 22.69 -3.47 2.13
C LYS A 157 23.83 -2.71 1.46
N GLU A 158 24.68 -2.08 2.26
CA GLU A 158 25.82 -1.32 1.74
C GLU A 158 26.83 -2.24 1.06
N PHE A 159 27.08 -3.43 1.62
CA PHE A 159 27.92 -4.44 0.99
C PHE A 159 27.37 -4.88 -0.37
N LEU A 160 26.06 -5.15 -0.46
CA LEU A 160 25.41 -5.50 -1.73
C LEU A 160 25.46 -4.35 -2.73
N ARG A 161 25.26 -3.09 -2.28
CA ARG A 161 25.38 -1.91 -3.13
C ARG A 161 26.76 -1.77 -3.77
N GLN A 162 27.81 -2.16 -3.05
CA GLN A 162 29.18 -2.15 -3.56
C GLN A 162 29.54 -3.37 -4.42
N ASN A 163 28.71 -4.42 -4.39
CA ASN A 163 28.93 -5.68 -5.11
C ASN A 163 27.69 -6.00 -6.00
N GLU A 164 27.52 -5.23 -7.06
CA GLU A 164 26.34 -5.32 -7.97
C GLU A 164 26.17 -6.72 -8.59
N GLU A 165 27.27 -7.42 -8.91
CA GLU A 165 27.19 -8.77 -9.47
C GLU A 165 26.54 -9.75 -8.48
N LEU A 166 26.90 -9.65 -7.20
CA LEU A 166 26.34 -10.47 -6.14
C LEU A 166 24.87 -10.10 -5.86
N GLU A 167 24.53 -8.79 -5.89
CA GLU A 167 23.14 -8.32 -5.77
C GLU A 167 22.26 -8.93 -6.86
N LEU A 168 22.71 -8.87 -8.13
CA LEU A 168 21.97 -9.43 -9.27
C LEU A 168 21.82 -10.95 -9.18
N GLU A 169 22.84 -11.66 -8.68
CA GLU A 169 22.76 -13.11 -8.47
C GLU A 169 21.69 -13.46 -7.44
N ILE A 170 21.68 -12.76 -6.29
CA ILE A 170 20.70 -12.96 -5.23
C ILE A 170 19.29 -12.57 -5.70
N GLU A 171 19.14 -11.44 -6.39
CA GLU A 171 17.85 -11.02 -6.97
C GLU A 171 17.28 -12.09 -7.91
N LYS A 172 18.13 -12.65 -8.76
CA LYS A 172 17.74 -13.73 -9.67
C LYS A 172 17.29 -14.98 -8.92
N ALA A 173 18.05 -15.40 -7.91
CA ALA A 173 17.68 -16.55 -7.07
C ALA A 173 16.35 -16.33 -6.35
N VAL A 174 16.11 -15.11 -5.79
CA VAL A 174 14.84 -14.74 -5.16
C VAL A 174 13.70 -14.81 -6.17
N THR A 175 13.90 -14.26 -7.37
CA THR A 175 12.87 -14.22 -8.42
C THR A 175 12.50 -15.62 -8.91
N GLU A 176 13.49 -16.48 -9.13
CA GLU A 176 13.28 -17.86 -9.56
C GLU A 176 12.54 -18.66 -8.48
N GLN A 177 12.93 -18.54 -7.22
CA GLN A 177 12.27 -19.23 -6.12
C GLN A 177 10.83 -18.72 -5.89
N ALA A 178 10.59 -17.41 -6.04
CA ALA A 178 9.26 -16.81 -5.94
C ALA A 178 8.31 -17.30 -7.04
N GLN A 179 8.81 -17.56 -8.24
CA GLN A 179 8.00 -18.12 -9.35
C GLN A 179 7.63 -19.58 -9.11
N VAL A 180 8.50 -20.35 -8.45
CA VAL A 180 8.26 -21.78 -8.13
C VAL A 180 7.27 -21.92 -6.97
N LYS A 181 7.41 -21.11 -5.93
CA LYS A 181 6.44 -20.99 -4.84
C LYS A 181 5.25 -20.16 -5.32
N LYS A 182 4.33 -20.73 -6.12
CA LYS A 182 3.00 -20.13 -6.27
C LYS A 182 2.43 -19.97 -4.86
N PRO A 183 2.11 -18.75 -4.40
CA PRO A 183 1.59 -18.57 -3.07
C PRO A 183 0.23 -19.27 -2.99
N VAL A 184 0.20 -20.41 -2.35
CA VAL A 184 -1.02 -20.92 -1.75
C VAL A 184 -1.29 -19.95 -0.62
N ALA A 185 -2.23 -19.03 -0.84
CA ALA A 185 -2.67 -18.13 0.20
C ALA A 185 -3.22 -18.98 1.35
N PRO A 186 -2.65 -18.99 2.54
CA PRO A 186 -3.33 -19.52 3.70
C PRO A 186 -4.47 -18.56 4.00
N TRP A 187 -5.69 -19.02 3.79
CA TRP A 187 -6.93 -18.32 4.15
C TRP A 187 -7.12 -18.23 5.68
N SER A 188 -6.19 -18.80 6.47
CA SER A 188 -6.35 -19.05 7.90
C SER A 188 -5.79 -17.96 8.83
N ASP A 189 -5.01 -17.00 8.34
CA ASP A 189 -4.36 -16.00 9.19
C ASP A 189 -4.76 -14.55 8.85
N VAL A 190 -5.89 -14.37 8.20
CA VAL A 190 -6.51 -13.04 8.15
C VAL A 190 -7.26 -12.90 9.47
N GLU A 191 -6.67 -12.23 10.45
CA GLU A 191 -7.47 -11.57 11.46
C GLU A 191 -8.50 -10.76 10.68
N GLU A 192 -9.75 -11.18 10.77
CA GLU A 192 -10.92 -10.43 10.35
C GLU A 192 -11.01 -9.18 11.23
N ASP A 193 -10.04 -8.24 11.03
CA ASP A 193 -10.22 -6.89 11.51
C ASP A 193 -11.40 -6.32 10.72
N ASP A 194 -12.57 -6.42 11.34
CA ASP A 194 -13.83 -5.70 11.14
C ASP A 194 -13.87 -4.74 9.94
N TYR A 195 -13.77 -5.27 8.72
CA TYR A 195 -14.34 -4.63 7.57
C TYR A 195 -15.78 -5.16 7.40
N GLU A 196 -16.63 -4.88 8.40
CA GLU A 196 -18.06 -4.81 8.12
C GLU A 196 -18.17 -3.85 6.93
N ASP A 197 -18.56 -4.38 5.77
CA ASP A 197 -19.07 -3.55 4.69
C ASP A 197 -20.15 -2.68 5.35
N ASP A 198 -19.84 -1.38 5.54
CA ASP A 198 -20.86 -0.38 5.86
C ASP A 198 -21.90 -0.51 4.73
N VAL A 199 -22.89 -1.34 4.94
CA VAL A 199 -24.11 -1.36 4.16
C VAL A 199 -24.79 -0.07 4.58
N ASP A 200 -24.58 0.98 3.78
CA ASP A 200 -25.18 2.28 4.00
C ASP A 200 -26.70 2.10 4.09
N GLU A 201 -27.27 2.24 5.27
CA GLU A 201 -28.72 2.41 5.50
C GLU A 201 -29.25 3.72 4.88
N ASP A 202 -28.38 4.56 4.31
CA ASP A 202 -28.75 5.85 3.71
C ASP A 202 -29.30 5.74 2.27
N ALA A 203 -29.60 4.53 1.77
CA ALA A 203 -30.15 4.35 0.41
C ALA A 203 -31.70 4.36 0.35
N GLN A 204 -32.41 4.68 1.43
CA GLN A 204 -33.88 4.58 1.49
C GLN A 204 -34.65 5.90 1.62
N GLU A 205 -34.05 7.07 1.47
CA GLU A 205 -34.80 8.34 1.58
C GLU A 205 -34.84 9.22 0.31
N ASP A 206 -34.81 8.68 -0.88
CA ASP A 206 -35.03 9.46 -2.12
C ASP A 206 -36.09 8.85 -3.05
N GLU A 207 -37.18 8.26 -2.51
CA GLU A 207 -38.43 7.98 -3.24
C GLU A 207 -39.62 8.47 -2.44
N GLU A 208 -39.82 9.81 -2.39
CA GLU A 208 -41.14 10.46 -2.30
C GLU A 208 -41.11 11.82 -3.01
#